data_68999a5b29ae7533a2ef9b0e75891488
#
_entry.id   68999a5b29ae7533a2ef9b0e75891488
#
_cell.length_a   1.000
_cell.length_b   1.000
_cell.length_c   1.000
_cell.angle_alpha   90.00
_cell.angle_beta   90.00
_cell.angle_gamma   90.00
#
_symmetry.space_group_name_H-M   'P 1'
#
loop_
_entity.id
_entity.type
_entity.pdbx_description
1 polymer ?
#
loop_
_entity_poly.entity_id
_entity_poly.type
_entity_poly.pdbx_seq_one_letter_code
_entity_poly.pdbx_strand_id
1 'polypeptide(L)'
;MSNIKYPAVFHYEDSEFWVEFPDLNGCFSSGKTLEEAYDNAKEALGIYLDKSNDIENRVINKPSKSCNIVTDHDCMIMFVEYDSIEYAKKYKNKAIKKTLSIPEWLNDEAIKRNINFSNILQDALLKAIKE
;
A
#
# COMPACT_ATOMS: atom_id res chain seq x y z
N MET A 1 11.42 -4.52 1.88
CA MET A 1 10.57 -3.35 1.63
C MET A 1 10.53 -3.04 0.17
N SER A 2 9.39 -2.99 -0.38
CA SER A 2 9.30 -2.72 -1.80
C SER A 2 8.47 -1.47 -2.04
N ASN A 3 9.18 -0.39 -2.36
CA ASN A 3 8.57 0.79 -2.91
C ASN A 3 8.70 0.65 -4.42
N ILE A 4 7.58 0.59 -5.08
CA ILE A 4 7.56 0.47 -6.52
C ILE A 4 6.67 1.57 -7.09
N LYS A 5 7.07 2.12 -8.24
CA LYS A 5 6.33 3.20 -8.90
C LYS A 5 5.84 2.71 -10.24
N TYR A 6 4.56 2.90 -10.48
CA TYR A 6 3.95 2.60 -11.77
C TYR A 6 3.50 3.88 -12.45
N PRO A 7 3.73 4.00 -13.76
CA PRO A 7 3.20 5.13 -14.49
C PRO A 7 1.69 4.99 -14.62
N ALA A 8 1.00 6.09 -14.39
CA ALA A 8 -0.44 6.18 -14.52
C ALA A 8 -0.79 7.28 -15.51
N VAL A 9 -1.78 7.05 -16.34
CA VAL A 9 -2.27 8.04 -17.30
C VAL A 9 -3.52 8.68 -16.73
N PHE A 10 -3.46 9.99 -16.54
CA PHE A 10 -4.56 10.78 -16.01
C PHE A 10 -5.26 11.47 -17.17
N HIS A 11 -6.53 11.15 -17.37
CA HIS A 11 -7.39 11.73 -18.39
C HIS A 11 -8.37 12.70 -17.76
N TYR A 12 -8.66 13.78 -18.44
CA TYR A 12 -9.65 14.74 -17.98
C TYR A 12 -10.79 14.80 -18.97
N GLU A 13 -11.98 14.34 -18.56
CA GLU A 13 -13.19 14.32 -19.38
C GLU A 13 -14.41 14.64 -18.52
N ASP A 14 -15.37 15.38 -19.08
CA ASP A 14 -16.63 15.69 -18.40
C ASP A 14 -16.46 16.25 -16.99
N SER A 15 -15.45 17.12 -16.84
CA SER A 15 -15.11 17.78 -15.57
C SER A 15 -14.63 16.83 -14.46
N GLU A 16 -14.20 15.64 -14.84
CA GLU A 16 -13.64 14.66 -13.91
C GLU A 16 -12.34 14.09 -14.45
N PHE A 17 -11.51 13.60 -13.52
CA PHE A 17 -10.31 12.86 -13.88
C PHE A 17 -10.59 11.37 -13.81
N TRP A 18 -10.09 10.62 -14.79
CA TRP A 18 -10.02 9.18 -14.65
C TRP A 18 -8.60 8.72 -14.92
N VAL A 19 -8.21 7.62 -14.28
CA VAL A 19 -6.84 7.18 -14.23
C VAL A 19 -6.76 5.72 -14.65
N GLU A 20 -5.77 5.42 -15.50
CA GLU A 20 -5.47 4.03 -15.86
C GLU A 20 -4.00 3.75 -15.66
N PHE A 21 -3.70 2.51 -15.33
CA PHE A 21 -2.32 2.03 -15.23
C PHE A 21 -2.06 1.13 -16.44
N PRO A 22 -1.33 1.62 -17.46
CA PRO A 22 -1.12 0.84 -18.69
C PRO A 22 -0.48 -0.53 -18.46
N ASP A 23 0.38 -0.65 -17.46
CA ASP A 23 1.06 -1.91 -17.15
C ASP A 23 0.20 -2.90 -16.36
N LEU A 24 -0.90 -2.42 -15.78
CA LEU A 24 -1.74 -3.21 -14.88
C LEU A 24 -3.15 -3.29 -15.47
N ASN A 25 -3.41 -4.38 -16.15
CA ASN A 25 -4.69 -4.58 -16.81
C ASN A 25 -5.84 -4.62 -15.80
N GLY A 26 -6.82 -3.74 -15.99
CA GLY A 26 -7.98 -3.65 -15.11
C GLY A 26 -7.80 -2.80 -13.87
N CYS A 27 -6.66 -2.09 -13.74
CA CYS A 27 -6.43 -1.17 -12.64
C CYS A 27 -6.81 0.25 -13.05
N PHE A 28 -7.94 0.73 -12.54
CA PHE A 28 -8.51 2.04 -12.86
C PHE A 28 -8.92 2.80 -11.62
N SER A 29 -9.00 4.11 -11.75
CA SER A 29 -9.52 4.96 -10.69
C SER A 29 -10.07 6.25 -11.28
N SER A 30 -10.65 7.10 -10.43
CA SER A 30 -11.19 8.39 -10.84
C SER A 30 -11.27 9.35 -9.66
N GLY A 31 -11.52 10.62 -9.97
CA GLY A 31 -11.72 11.64 -8.96
C GLY A 31 -12.18 12.94 -9.59
N LYS A 32 -12.79 13.80 -8.80
CA LYS A 32 -13.28 15.10 -9.30
C LYS A 32 -12.15 16.12 -9.39
N THR A 33 -11.14 15.99 -8.57
CA THR A 33 -9.96 16.84 -8.60
C THR A 33 -8.73 15.98 -8.88
N LEU A 34 -7.63 16.61 -9.27
CA LEU A 34 -6.38 15.90 -9.52
C LEU A 34 -5.89 15.21 -8.25
N GLU A 35 -5.97 15.88 -7.11
CA GLU A 35 -5.56 15.30 -5.83
C GLU A 35 -6.38 14.08 -5.45
N GLU A 36 -7.70 14.19 -5.59
CA GLU A 36 -8.61 13.08 -5.31
C GLU A 36 -8.34 11.90 -6.25
N ALA A 37 -8.15 12.18 -7.54
CA ALA A 37 -7.83 11.15 -8.53
C ALA A 37 -6.50 10.47 -8.20
N TYR A 38 -5.49 11.22 -7.78
CA TYR A 38 -4.20 10.67 -7.39
C TYR A 38 -4.32 9.77 -6.17
N ASP A 39 -5.01 10.23 -5.13
CA ASP A 39 -5.19 9.45 -3.90
C ASP A 39 -5.97 8.15 -4.17
N ASN A 40 -7.01 8.25 -4.99
CA ASN A 40 -7.81 7.08 -5.38
C ASN A 40 -7.00 6.12 -6.26
N ALA A 41 -6.15 6.65 -7.13
CA ALA A 41 -5.26 5.84 -7.96
C ALA A 41 -4.25 5.09 -7.10
N LYS A 42 -3.72 5.74 -6.08
CA LYS A 42 -2.78 5.11 -5.13
C LYS A 42 -3.46 3.97 -4.37
N GLU A 43 -4.70 4.17 -3.95
CA GLU A 43 -5.49 3.12 -3.31
C GLU A 43 -5.75 1.95 -4.27
N ALA A 44 -6.15 2.24 -5.50
CA ALA A 44 -6.41 1.21 -6.51
C ALA A 44 -5.14 0.40 -6.81
N LEU A 45 -4.00 1.08 -6.89
CA LEU A 45 -2.70 0.42 -7.08
C LEU A 45 -2.38 -0.50 -5.91
N GLY A 46 -2.62 -0.04 -4.69
CA GLY A 46 -2.40 -0.85 -3.48
C GLY A 46 -3.26 -2.10 -3.48
N ILE A 47 -4.54 -1.96 -3.79
CA ILE A 47 -5.47 -3.10 -3.87
C ILE A 47 -4.99 -4.10 -4.92
N TYR A 48 -4.56 -3.60 -6.07
CA TYR A 48 -4.12 -4.44 -7.18
C TYR A 48 -2.85 -5.22 -6.84
N LEU A 49 -1.90 -4.58 -6.17
CA LEU A 49 -0.59 -5.16 -5.85
C LEU A 49 -0.55 -5.91 -4.52
N ASP A 50 -1.56 -5.76 -3.68
CA ASP A 50 -1.59 -6.41 -2.38
C ASP A 50 -1.61 -7.92 -2.53
N LYS A 51 -0.60 -8.59 -2.01
CA LYS A 51 -0.45 -10.04 -2.11
C LYS A 51 -1.57 -10.80 -1.43
N SER A 52 -2.22 -10.22 -0.43
CA SER A 52 -3.34 -10.89 0.24
C SER A 52 -4.60 -10.97 -0.63
N ASN A 53 -4.65 -10.19 -1.70
CA ASN A 53 -5.72 -10.22 -2.70
C ASN A 53 -5.34 -11.08 -3.90
N ASP A 54 -4.39 -11.98 -3.74
CA ASP A 54 -3.85 -12.78 -4.83
C ASP A 54 -4.94 -13.62 -5.49
N ILE A 55 -5.12 -13.38 -6.78
CA ILE A 55 -5.91 -14.23 -7.65
C ILE A 55 -4.92 -15.15 -8.33
N GLU A 56 -5.11 -16.46 -8.18
CA GLU A 56 -4.22 -17.44 -8.80
C GLU A 56 -4.02 -17.14 -10.29
N ASN A 57 -2.78 -17.23 -10.74
CA ASN A 57 -2.38 -17.04 -12.14
C ASN A 57 -2.46 -15.59 -12.64
N ARG A 58 -2.57 -14.61 -11.72
CA ARG A 58 -2.51 -13.22 -12.15
C ARG A 58 -1.08 -12.82 -12.49
N VAL A 59 -0.88 -12.34 -13.70
CA VAL A 59 0.41 -11.81 -14.14
C VAL A 59 0.48 -10.32 -13.80
N ILE A 60 1.47 -9.93 -13.02
CA ILE A 60 1.72 -8.51 -12.73
C ILE A 60 2.93 -8.08 -13.55
N ASN A 61 2.68 -7.17 -14.48
CA ASN A 61 3.73 -6.62 -15.33
C ASN A 61 4.62 -5.67 -14.54
N LYS A 62 5.88 -5.59 -14.94
CA LYS A 62 6.81 -4.61 -14.36
C LYS A 62 6.47 -3.21 -14.85
N PRO A 63 6.80 -2.16 -14.07
CA PRO A 63 6.55 -0.80 -14.51
C PRO A 63 7.29 -0.46 -15.79
N SER A 64 6.58 0.18 -16.73
CA SER A 64 7.17 0.71 -17.94
C SER A 64 7.82 2.06 -17.69
N LYS A 65 8.71 2.45 -18.59
CA LYS A 65 9.23 3.82 -18.60
C LYS A 65 8.20 4.73 -19.26
N SER A 66 8.06 5.96 -18.79
CA SER A 66 7.08 6.89 -19.33
C SER A 66 7.23 7.12 -20.84
N CYS A 67 8.45 7.04 -21.37
CA CYS A 67 8.70 7.23 -22.79
C CYS A 67 8.14 6.10 -23.66
N ASN A 68 7.79 4.97 -23.08
CA ASN A 68 7.21 3.84 -23.81
C ASN A 68 5.68 3.84 -23.80
N ILE A 69 5.07 4.84 -23.18
CA ILE A 69 3.63 4.94 -23.07
C ILE A 69 3.10 5.96 -24.09
N VAL A 70 2.17 5.52 -24.92
CA VAL A 70 1.52 6.38 -25.91
C VAL A 70 0.24 6.95 -25.31
N THR A 71 0.13 8.27 -25.30
CA THR A 71 -1.02 8.97 -24.75
C THR A 71 -1.58 10.01 -25.75
N ASP A 72 -2.84 10.38 -25.54
CA ASP A 72 -3.46 11.49 -26.27
C ASP A 72 -3.01 12.83 -25.69
N HIS A 73 -3.33 13.92 -26.40
CA HIS A 73 -2.89 15.27 -26.04
C HIS A 73 -3.39 15.77 -24.70
N ASP A 74 -4.55 15.33 -24.24
CA ASP A 74 -5.18 15.81 -23.03
C ASP A 74 -4.92 14.89 -21.83
N CYS A 75 -3.83 14.14 -21.90
CA CYS A 75 -3.46 13.20 -20.87
C CYS A 75 -2.17 13.61 -20.19
N MET A 76 -2.04 13.23 -18.93
CA MET A 76 -0.84 13.48 -18.15
C MET A 76 -0.36 12.16 -17.56
N ILE A 77 0.94 11.90 -17.65
CA ILE A 77 1.53 10.72 -17.02
C ILE A 77 2.13 11.12 -15.70
N MET A 78 1.73 10.43 -14.64
CA MET A 78 2.32 10.59 -13.32
C MET A 78 2.69 9.22 -12.77
N PHE A 79 3.82 9.16 -12.06
CA PHE A 79 4.20 7.93 -11.39
C PHE A 79 3.51 7.86 -10.04
N VAL A 80 2.84 6.75 -9.78
CA VAL A 80 2.15 6.50 -8.50
C VAL A 80 2.95 5.45 -7.75
N GLU A 81 3.27 5.76 -6.50
CA GLU A 81 4.08 4.88 -5.66
C GLU A 81 3.20 3.92 -4.85
N TYR A 82 3.61 2.67 -4.83
CA TYR A 82 3.07 1.69 -3.90
C TYR A 82 4.14 1.35 -2.86
N ASP A 83 3.84 1.64 -1.61
CA ASP A 83 4.62 1.22 -0.46
C ASP A 83 3.76 0.21 0.31
N SER A 84 4.19 -1.04 0.33
CA SER A 84 3.41 -2.13 0.94
C SER A 84 3.18 -1.91 2.44
N ILE A 85 4.14 -1.31 3.13
CA ILE A 85 4.03 -1.04 4.57
C ILE A 85 3.06 0.13 4.83
N GLU A 86 3.17 1.20 4.06
CA GLU A 86 2.26 2.34 4.16
C GLU A 86 0.82 1.91 3.90
N TYR A 87 0.61 1.11 2.85
CA TYR A 87 -0.69 0.56 2.52
C TYR A 87 -1.24 -0.29 3.67
N ALA A 88 -0.42 -1.18 4.21
CA ALA A 88 -0.82 -2.05 5.30
C ALA A 88 -1.19 -1.26 6.57
N LYS A 89 -0.44 -0.22 6.90
CA LYS A 89 -0.76 0.65 8.04
C LYS A 89 -2.11 1.33 7.89
N LYS A 90 -2.46 1.70 6.67
CA LYS A 90 -3.72 2.40 6.41
C LYS A 90 -4.93 1.46 6.35
N TYR A 91 -4.78 0.29 5.72
CA TYR A 91 -5.90 -0.59 5.43
C TYR A 91 -5.92 -1.91 6.18
N LYS A 92 -4.84 -2.26 6.88
CA LYS A 92 -4.70 -3.52 7.60
C LYS A 92 -4.31 -3.29 9.06
N ASN A 93 -4.94 -2.34 9.70
CA ASN A 93 -4.59 -1.92 11.05
C ASN A 93 -5.42 -2.61 12.14
N LYS A 94 -6.14 -3.65 11.79
CA LYS A 94 -6.94 -4.41 12.75
C LYS A 94 -6.03 -5.16 13.72
N ALA A 95 -6.26 -4.98 15.02
CA ALA A 95 -5.50 -5.70 16.04
C ALA A 95 -5.82 -7.20 15.99
N ILE A 96 -4.79 -8.01 16.07
CA ILE A 96 -4.93 -9.46 16.18
C ILE A 96 -4.33 -9.93 17.51
N LYS A 97 -4.87 -11.01 18.05
CA LYS A 97 -4.33 -11.61 19.27
C LYS A 97 -3.22 -12.58 18.91
N LYS A 98 -2.15 -12.57 19.68
CA LYS A 98 -1.03 -13.50 19.50
C LYS A 98 -0.65 -14.09 20.85
N THR A 99 -0.61 -15.40 20.90
CA THR A 99 -0.19 -16.12 22.10
C THR A 99 1.32 -16.37 22.04
N LEU A 100 2.03 -15.93 23.06
CA LEU A 100 3.49 -16.02 23.12
C LEU A 100 3.92 -16.59 24.46
N SER A 101 5.11 -17.18 24.47
CA SER A 101 5.72 -17.73 25.68
C SER A 101 6.88 -16.87 26.13
N ILE A 102 6.92 -16.57 27.41
CA ILE A 102 8.05 -15.88 28.05
C ILE A 102 8.37 -16.59 29.36
N PRO A 103 9.57 -16.40 29.92
CA PRO A 103 9.91 -16.97 31.23
C PRO A 103 8.94 -16.48 32.31
N GLU A 104 8.58 -17.37 33.22
CA GLU A 104 7.64 -17.06 34.31
C GLU A 104 8.10 -15.87 35.16
N TRP A 105 9.39 -15.84 35.53
CA TRP A 105 9.92 -14.73 36.32
C TRP A 105 9.79 -13.39 35.64
N LEU A 106 9.98 -13.36 34.31
CA LEU A 106 9.90 -12.15 33.52
C LEU A 106 8.44 -11.65 33.44
N ASN A 107 7.52 -12.58 33.30
CA ASN A 107 6.09 -12.28 33.33
C ASN A 107 5.69 -11.65 34.67
N ASP A 108 6.10 -12.29 35.78
CA ASP A 108 5.77 -11.81 37.11
C ASP A 108 6.32 -10.41 37.38
N GLU A 109 7.55 -10.17 36.98
CA GLU A 109 8.21 -8.90 37.21
C GLU A 109 7.55 -7.79 36.37
N ALA A 110 7.19 -8.11 35.13
CA ALA A 110 6.51 -7.16 34.22
C ALA A 110 5.12 -6.78 34.76
N ILE A 111 4.36 -7.76 35.26
CA ILE A 111 3.03 -7.49 35.83
C ILE A 111 3.20 -6.61 37.08
N LYS A 112 4.19 -6.89 37.90
CA LYS A 112 4.48 -6.13 39.12
C LYS A 112 4.77 -4.65 38.82
N ARG A 113 5.38 -4.37 37.67
CA ARG A 113 5.72 -3.01 37.24
C ARG A 113 4.66 -2.38 36.36
N ASN A 114 3.51 -3.02 36.22
CA ASN A 114 2.40 -2.54 35.37
C ASN A 114 2.82 -2.27 33.92
N ILE A 115 3.67 -3.13 33.35
CA ILE A 115 4.12 -2.97 31.97
C ILE A 115 3.01 -3.40 31.00
N ASN A 116 2.77 -2.59 29.97
CA ASN A 116 1.85 -2.93 28.91
C ASN A 116 2.56 -3.83 27.89
N PHE A 117 2.28 -5.13 27.94
CA PHE A 117 2.93 -6.13 27.08
C PHE A 117 2.71 -5.83 25.60
N SER A 118 1.49 -5.45 25.21
CA SER A 118 1.18 -5.20 23.82
C SER A 118 1.98 -4.04 23.26
N ASN A 119 2.11 -2.96 23.99
CA ASN A 119 2.88 -1.80 23.55
C ASN A 119 4.37 -2.11 23.43
N ILE A 120 4.93 -2.81 24.43
CA ILE A 120 6.34 -3.21 24.40
C ILE A 120 6.62 -4.12 23.20
N LEU A 121 5.74 -5.09 22.96
CA LEU A 121 5.88 -6.01 21.83
C LEU A 121 5.84 -5.25 20.50
N GLN A 122 4.88 -4.34 20.33
CA GLN A 122 4.76 -3.56 19.11
C GLN A 122 6.01 -2.72 18.86
N ASP A 123 6.52 -2.06 19.89
CA ASP A 123 7.73 -1.25 19.79
C ASP A 123 8.94 -2.08 19.40
N ALA A 124 9.10 -3.25 20.00
CA ALA A 124 10.20 -4.16 19.70
C ALA A 124 10.12 -4.66 18.26
N LEU A 125 8.93 -5.02 17.79
CA LEU A 125 8.71 -5.48 16.42
C LEU A 125 8.98 -4.38 15.40
N LEU A 126 8.55 -3.16 15.70
CA LEU A 126 8.81 -2.01 14.82
C LEU A 126 10.31 -1.76 14.68
N LYS A 127 11.06 -1.88 15.76
CA LYS A 127 12.53 -1.74 15.72
C LYS A 127 13.17 -2.85 14.89
N ALA A 128 12.69 -4.08 15.05
CA ALA A 128 13.23 -5.23 14.32
C ALA A 128 12.98 -5.09 12.81
N ILE A 129 11.81 -4.57 12.41
CA ILE A 129 11.47 -4.39 11.00
C ILE A 129 12.34 -3.31 10.36
N LYS A 130 12.71 -2.28 11.10
CA LYS A 130 13.52 -1.17 10.58
C LYS A 130 14.98 -1.55 10.32
N GLU A 131 15.43 -2.61 10.90
CA GLU A 131 16.77 -3.14 10.67
C GLU A 131 16.74 -4.12 9.47
#